data_1b3aa8c0cc8b513dc66ddcafdac5dca6
#
_entry.id   1b3aa8c0cc8b513dc66ddcafdac5dca6
#
_cell.length_a   1.000
_cell.length_b   1.000
_cell.length_c   1.000
_cell.angle_alpha   90.00
_cell.angle_beta   90.00
_cell.angle_gamma   90.00
#
_symmetry.space_group_name_H-M   'P 1'
#
loop_
_entity.id
_entity.type
_entity.pdbx_description
1 polymer ?
#
loop_
_entity_poly.entity_id
_entity_poly.type
_entity_poly.pdbx_seq_one_letter_code
_entity_poly.pdbx_strand_id
1 'polypeptide(L)'
;MNIKNPYLPINIEWLDVRKEVALLPDLEIIDPHHHLWDLEFGKYLNDDFIEDINKSGHNIKASVYIMSSANTKIYDQNSNEFSTLPEIKFAHEQYLDSKNNKLYQCSINNSIVGALDLRYGNKLTPVIEKGLEISNGKLKGIRMLLAAHNDERISSGAVKTKTGIMLDPNFIEGAKILEKNELSLDFWIYHTQLNELEFVAKTLPNLSCLLYTSDAADDASS
;
A
#
# COMPACT_ATOMS: atom_id res chain seq x y z
N MET A 1 -9.40 26.20 -5.18
CA MET A 1 -10.37 25.41 -4.38
C MET A 1 -9.68 25.09 -3.07
N ASN A 2 -10.29 25.42 -1.91
CA ASN A 2 -9.76 24.92 -0.63
C ASN A 2 -10.06 23.42 -0.56
N ILE A 3 -9.07 22.58 -0.82
CA ILE A 3 -9.18 21.15 -0.61
C ILE A 3 -9.24 20.97 0.90
N LYS A 4 -10.44 20.67 1.42
CA LYS A 4 -10.57 20.28 2.83
C LYS A 4 -9.85 18.95 2.99
N ASN A 5 -8.98 18.86 4.01
CA ASN A 5 -8.40 17.59 4.45
C ASN A 5 -9.56 16.59 4.64
N PRO A 6 -9.61 15.50 3.87
CA PRO A 6 -10.68 14.51 3.98
C PRO A 6 -10.59 13.66 5.25
N TYR A 7 -9.46 13.71 5.96
CA TYR A 7 -9.21 12.94 7.17
C TYR A 7 -9.63 13.71 8.41
N LEU A 8 -10.10 12.99 9.42
CA LEU A 8 -10.38 13.57 10.73
C LEU A 8 -9.09 14.11 11.36
N PRO A 9 -9.11 15.28 12.01
CA PRO A 9 -7.94 15.79 12.69
C PRO A 9 -7.50 14.84 13.81
N ILE A 10 -6.21 14.56 13.87
CA ILE A 10 -5.63 13.75 14.97
C ILE A 10 -5.80 14.51 16.28
N ASN A 11 -6.43 13.90 17.26
CA ASN A 11 -6.55 14.45 18.60
C ASN A 11 -5.38 13.96 19.46
N ILE A 12 -4.30 14.74 19.49
CA ILE A 12 -3.08 14.41 20.22
C ILE A 12 -3.35 14.28 21.74
N GLU A 13 -4.22 15.14 22.31
CA GLU A 13 -4.56 15.04 23.73
C GLU A 13 -5.22 13.70 24.07
N TRP A 14 -6.05 13.19 23.17
CA TRP A 14 -6.68 11.87 23.34
C TRP A 14 -5.67 10.71 23.21
N LEU A 15 -4.73 10.81 22.27
CA LEU A 15 -3.67 9.81 22.10
C LEU A 15 -2.72 9.76 23.30
N ASP A 16 -2.50 10.91 23.97
CA ASP A 16 -1.61 11.03 25.12
C ASP A 16 -2.25 10.62 26.46
N VAL A 17 -3.57 10.33 26.47
CA VAL A 17 -4.28 9.94 27.73
C VAL A 17 -3.69 8.68 28.34
N ARG A 18 -3.23 7.74 27.52
CA ARG A 18 -2.66 6.47 27.99
C ARG A 18 -1.37 6.16 27.23
N LYS A 19 -0.26 6.17 27.97
CA LYS A 19 1.04 5.72 27.47
C LYS A 19 1.33 4.33 28.00
N GLU A 20 1.61 3.41 27.09
CA GLU A 20 2.01 2.05 27.42
C GLU A 20 3.51 1.90 27.15
N VAL A 21 4.18 1.14 28.01
CA VAL A 21 5.60 0.81 27.83
C VAL A 21 5.67 -0.46 27.00
N ALA A 22 6.58 -0.49 26.02
CA ALA A 22 6.80 -1.69 25.22
C ALA A 22 7.17 -2.88 26.13
N LEU A 23 6.45 -3.99 26.02
CA LEU A 23 6.68 -5.20 26.83
C LEU A 23 8.02 -5.86 26.51
N LEU A 24 8.45 -5.80 25.25
CA LEU A 24 9.68 -6.39 24.74
C LEU A 24 10.43 -5.33 23.90
N PRO A 25 11.06 -4.32 24.53
CA PRO A 25 11.66 -3.20 23.81
C PRO A 25 12.85 -3.61 22.93
N ASP A 26 13.52 -4.71 23.25
CA ASP A 26 14.68 -5.20 22.49
C ASP A 26 14.27 -6.15 21.34
N LEU A 27 13.00 -6.55 21.24
CA LEU A 27 12.53 -7.41 20.17
C LEU A 27 12.68 -6.72 18.82
N GLU A 28 13.48 -7.31 17.93
CA GLU A 28 13.62 -6.79 16.57
C GLU A 28 12.33 -7.03 15.77
N ILE A 29 11.78 -5.94 15.24
CA ILE A 29 10.51 -5.93 14.51
C ILE A 29 10.76 -5.42 13.09
N ILE A 30 10.12 -6.07 12.13
CA ILE A 30 9.89 -5.51 10.78
C ILE A 30 8.45 -5.03 10.76
N ASP A 31 8.24 -3.74 10.55
CA ASP A 31 6.92 -3.19 10.31
C ASP A 31 6.46 -3.59 8.90
N PRO A 32 5.44 -4.44 8.75
CA PRO A 32 5.04 -4.97 7.45
C PRO A 32 4.16 -4.02 6.65
N HIS A 33 3.73 -2.87 7.22
CA HIS A 33 2.71 -2.04 6.60
C HIS A 33 2.72 -0.59 7.09
N HIS A 34 3.30 0.30 6.31
CA HIS A 34 3.17 1.73 6.53
C HIS A 34 3.01 2.48 5.21
N HIS A 35 2.58 3.73 5.30
CA HIS A 35 2.43 4.64 4.18
C HIS A 35 3.28 5.89 4.40
N LEU A 36 3.76 6.47 3.30
CA LEU A 36 4.34 7.82 3.26
C LEU A 36 3.64 8.63 2.19
N TRP A 37 3.46 9.92 2.41
CA TRP A 37 2.81 10.81 1.44
C TRP A 37 3.34 12.23 1.51
N ASP A 38 3.27 12.91 0.36
CA ASP A 38 3.53 14.34 0.21
C ASP A 38 2.37 14.97 -0.58
N LEU A 39 1.38 15.48 0.13
CA LEU A 39 0.13 16.01 -0.42
C LEU A 39 -0.06 17.47 -0.05
N GLU A 40 -0.88 18.21 -0.82
CA GLU A 40 -1.17 19.62 -0.55
C GLU A 40 -1.75 19.89 0.85
N PHE A 41 -2.44 18.91 1.44
CA PHE A 41 -3.07 19.03 2.76
C PHE A 41 -2.24 18.42 3.90
N GLY A 42 -1.06 17.89 3.60
CA GLY A 42 -0.15 17.37 4.62
C GLY A 42 0.91 16.45 4.06
N LYS A 43 1.98 16.35 4.82
CA LYS A 43 3.11 15.46 4.56
C LYS A 43 3.27 14.50 5.70
N TYR A 44 3.70 13.28 5.37
CA TYR A 44 4.21 12.30 6.32
C TYR A 44 5.33 11.53 5.62
N LEU A 45 6.56 11.82 6.00
CA LEU A 45 7.76 11.32 5.34
C LEU A 45 8.68 10.62 6.36
N ASN A 46 9.91 10.34 5.94
CA ASN A 46 10.87 9.59 6.76
C ASN A 46 11.07 10.17 8.17
N ASP A 47 11.20 11.50 8.30
CA ASP A 47 11.41 12.14 9.61
C ASP A 47 10.22 11.93 10.55
N ASP A 48 8.98 12.08 10.01
CA ASP A 48 7.75 11.88 10.77
C ASP A 48 7.63 10.41 11.22
N PHE A 49 7.89 9.47 10.30
CA PHE A 49 7.81 8.04 10.60
C PHE A 49 8.88 7.61 11.63
N ILE A 50 10.10 8.14 11.54
CA ILE A 50 11.16 7.89 12.53
C ILE A 50 10.80 8.47 13.90
N GLU A 51 10.17 9.64 13.92
CA GLU A 51 9.69 10.23 15.18
C GLU A 51 8.67 9.31 15.85
N ASP A 52 7.72 8.75 15.09
CA ASP A 52 6.73 7.80 15.60
C ASP A 52 7.39 6.50 16.08
N ILE A 53 8.34 5.94 15.31
CA ILE A 53 9.12 4.77 15.74
C ILE A 53 9.81 5.04 17.07
N ASN A 54 10.50 6.17 17.20
CA ASN A 54 11.23 6.52 18.42
C ASN A 54 10.30 6.70 19.64
N LYS A 55 9.10 7.25 19.42
CA LYS A 55 8.08 7.42 20.46
C LYS A 55 7.42 6.11 20.88
N SER A 56 7.37 5.13 19.99
CA SER A 56 6.71 3.85 20.25
C SER A 56 7.41 2.99 21.31
N GLY A 57 8.73 3.19 21.50
CA GLY A 57 9.54 2.36 22.38
C GLY A 57 9.84 0.97 21.84
N HIS A 58 9.48 0.67 20.60
CA HIS A 58 9.76 -0.59 19.91
C HIS A 58 11.04 -0.54 19.09
N ASN A 59 11.67 -1.70 18.89
CA ASN A 59 12.91 -1.84 18.12
C ASN A 59 12.62 -2.18 16.65
N ILE A 60 12.09 -1.20 15.90
CA ILE A 60 11.77 -1.37 14.48
C ILE A 60 13.06 -1.29 13.65
N LYS A 61 13.42 -2.39 12.98
CA LYS A 61 14.65 -2.51 12.17
C LYS A 61 14.45 -2.21 10.70
N ALA A 62 13.29 -2.53 10.17
CA ALA A 62 12.95 -2.28 8.78
C ALA A 62 11.44 -2.10 8.63
N SER A 63 11.03 -1.51 7.52
CA SER A 63 9.60 -1.40 7.19
C SER A 63 9.31 -1.74 5.73
N VAL A 64 8.06 -2.08 5.47
CA VAL A 64 7.51 -2.31 4.13
C VAL A 64 6.59 -1.15 3.78
N TYR A 65 6.96 -0.42 2.72
CA TYR A 65 6.10 0.60 2.15
C TYR A 65 4.92 -0.05 1.43
N ILE A 66 3.73 0.39 1.75
CA ILE A 66 2.52 0.03 1.01
C ILE A 66 2.03 1.27 0.27
N MET A 67 1.61 1.08 -0.99
CA MET A 67 1.09 2.17 -1.82
C MET A 67 0.00 2.95 -1.09
N SER A 68 0.06 4.28 -1.17
CA SER A 68 -0.92 5.19 -0.57
C SER A 68 -1.81 5.87 -1.61
N SER A 69 -1.53 5.69 -2.91
CA SER A 69 -2.11 6.44 -4.04
C SER A 69 -1.85 7.95 -3.99
N ALA A 70 -1.04 8.40 -3.05
CA ALA A 70 -0.80 9.82 -2.80
C ALA A 70 0.03 10.50 -3.89
N ASN A 71 0.90 9.74 -4.57
CA ASN A 71 1.82 10.25 -5.59
C ASN A 71 1.51 9.69 -6.98
N THR A 72 0.30 9.18 -7.19
CA THR A 72 -0.09 8.58 -8.46
C THR A 72 -1.45 9.09 -8.94
N LYS A 73 -1.56 9.15 -10.27
CA LYS A 73 -2.82 9.44 -10.95
C LYS A 73 -3.46 8.16 -11.48
N ILE A 74 -3.44 7.09 -10.69
CA ILE A 74 -3.89 5.75 -11.11
C ILE A 74 -5.30 5.76 -11.68
N TYR A 75 -6.12 6.68 -11.18
CA TYR A 75 -7.55 6.77 -11.51
C TYR A 75 -7.92 8.06 -12.25
N ASP A 76 -6.93 8.79 -12.76
CA ASP A 76 -7.16 9.93 -13.65
C ASP A 76 -7.64 9.41 -15.03
N GLN A 77 -8.51 10.17 -15.70
CA GLN A 77 -9.00 9.85 -17.05
C GLN A 77 -7.87 9.72 -18.09
N ASN A 78 -6.70 10.31 -17.83
CA ASN A 78 -5.51 10.22 -18.68
C ASN A 78 -4.49 9.18 -18.18
N SER A 79 -4.84 8.35 -17.20
CA SER A 79 -3.93 7.31 -16.70
C SER A 79 -3.72 6.23 -17.76
N ASN A 80 -2.51 5.68 -17.76
CA ASN A 80 -2.12 4.52 -18.54
C ASN A 80 -1.41 3.50 -17.63
N GLU A 81 -0.99 2.39 -18.20
CA GLU A 81 -0.33 1.31 -17.47
C GLU A 81 0.92 1.74 -16.68
N PHE A 82 1.62 2.80 -17.11
CA PHE A 82 2.84 3.33 -16.45
C PHE A 82 2.55 4.39 -15.37
N SER A 83 1.32 4.83 -15.21
CA SER A 83 0.95 5.95 -14.31
C SER A 83 1.27 5.71 -12.84
N THR A 84 1.56 4.48 -12.45
CA THR A 84 1.87 4.09 -11.06
C THR A 84 3.36 4.11 -10.73
N LEU A 85 4.23 4.10 -11.74
CA LEU A 85 5.69 4.08 -11.53
C LEU A 85 6.25 5.26 -10.71
N PRO A 86 5.70 6.48 -10.78
CA PRO A 86 6.16 7.58 -9.94
C PRO A 86 6.08 7.28 -8.44
N GLU A 87 5.08 6.52 -7.98
CA GLU A 87 4.96 6.15 -6.56
C GLU A 87 6.02 5.12 -6.16
N ILE A 88 6.32 4.13 -7.02
CA ILE A 88 7.40 3.18 -6.78
C ILE A 88 8.75 3.92 -6.71
N LYS A 89 8.96 4.91 -7.59
CA LYS A 89 10.15 5.75 -7.56
C LYS A 89 10.23 6.56 -6.27
N PHE A 90 9.15 7.22 -5.87
CA PHE A 90 9.07 7.96 -4.61
C PHE A 90 9.42 7.06 -3.41
N ALA A 91 8.81 5.88 -3.31
CA ALA A 91 9.10 4.96 -2.21
C ALA A 91 10.57 4.53 -2.18
N HIS A 92 11.19 4.33 -3.36
CA HIS A 92 12.60 3.99 -3.46
C HIS A 92 13.51 5.17 -3.10
N GLU A 93 13.17 6.40 -3.47
CA GLU A 93 13.89 7.61 -3.08
C GLU A 93 13.87 7.79 -1.56
N GLN A 94 12.73 7.58 -0.90
CA GLN A 94 12.62 7.59 0.56
C GLN A 94 13.48 6.49 1.22
N TYR A 95 13.57 5.29 0.61
CA TYR A 95 14.51 4.26 1.06
C TYR A 95 15.96 4.71 0.99
N LEU A 96 16.39 5.30 -0.14
CA LEU A 96 17.76 5.77 -0.32
C LEU A 96 18.12 6.89 0.67
N ASP A 97 17.19 7.80 0.90
CA ASP A 97 17.33 8.85 1.88
C ASP A 97 17.51 8.28 3.30
N SER A 98 16.65 7.35 3.70
CA SER A 98 16.75 6.70 5.00
C SER A 98 18.07 5.95 5.19
N LYS A 99 18.55 5.27 4.15
CA LYS A 99 19.81 4.53 4.19
C LYS A 99 21.03 5.43 4.34
N ASN A 100 20.98 6.63 3.77
CA ASN A 100 22.06 7.61 3.83
C ASN A 100 22.07 8.42 5.12
N ASN A 101 20.96 8.45 5.84
CA ASN A 101 20.83 9.18 7.09
C ASN A 101 21.25 8.29 8.29
N LYS A 102 22.47 8.53 8.81
CA LYS A 102 23.02 7.75 9.93
C LYS A 102 22.26 7.93 11.26
N LEU A 103 21.35 8.89 11.34
CA LEU A 103 20.50 9.09 12.52
C LEU A 103 19.34 8.09 12.58
N TYR A 104 18.99 7.46 11.44
CA TYR A 104 17.92 6.49 11.39
C TYR A 104 18.45 5.09 11.72
N GLN A 105 17.84 4.44 12.70
CA GLN A 105 18.15 3.05 13.07
C GLN A 105 17.28 2.03 12.32
N CYS A 106 16.26 2.50 11.62
CA CYS A 106 15.34 1.72 10.82
C CYS A 106 15.64 1.86 9.32
N SER A 107 15.63 0.75 8.58
CA SER A 107 15.66 0.76 7.11
C SER A 107 14.24 0.97 6.57
N ILE A 108 13.85 2.23 6.39
CA ILE A 108 12.52 2.60 5.90
C ILE A 108 12.37 2.15 4.44
N ASN A 109 11.18 1.66 4.07
CA ASN A 109 10.86 1.16 2.71
C ASN A 109 11.84 0.09 2.22
N ASN A 110 12.31 -0.78 3.11
CA ASN A 110 13.24 -1.85 2.74
C ASN A 110 12.63 -2.83 1.71
N SER A 111 11.32 -2.91 1.67
CA SER A 111 10.53 -3.54 0.61
C SER A 111 9.38 -2.62 0.23
N ILE A 112 8.89 -2.74 -1.01
CA ILE A 112 7.86 -1.87 -1.58
C ILE A 112 6.74 -2.75 -2.12
N VAL A 113 5.51 -2.47 -1.72
CA VAL A 113 4.27 -2.92 -2.35
C VAL A 113 3.69 -1.74 -3.11
N GLY A 114 3.86 -1.75 -4.42
CA GLY A 114 3.45 -0.66 -5.31
C GLY A 114 2.01 -0.81 -5.78
N ALA A 115 1.53 0.17 -6.54
CA ALA A 115 0.21 0.14 -7.16
C ALA A 115 0.29 -0.31 -8.61
N LEU A 116 -0.66 -1.14 -9.06
CA LEU A 116 -0.93 -1.40 -10.48
C LEU A 116 -2.42 -1.66 -10.69
N ASP A 117 -2.92 -1.27 -11.84
CA ASP A 117 -4.23 -1.71 -12.32
C ASP A 117 -4.07 -3.00 -13.14
N LEU A 118 -4.40 -4.14 -12.54
CA LEU A 118 -4.20 -5.45 -13.16
C LEU A 118 -5.08 -5.66 -14.41
N ARG A 119 -6.10 -4.81 -14.63
CA ARG A 119 -6.95 -4.87 -15.83
C ARG A 119 -6.21 -4.52 -17.13
N TYR A 120 -5.02 -3.96 -17.04
CA TYR A 120 -4.15 -3.78 -18.21
C TYR A 120 -3.60 -5.11 -18.76
N GLY A 121 -3.74 -6.23 -18.01
CA GLY A 121 -3.38 -7.56 -18.47
C GLY A 121 -1.94 -7.65 -18.94
N ASN A 122 -1.73 -8.22 -20.13
CA ASN A 122 -0.39 -8.45 -20.69
C ASN A 122 0.46 -7.18 -20.91
N LYS A 123 -0.15 -5.99 -20.93
CA LYS A 123 0.60 -4.71 -21.01
C LYS A 123 1.43 -4.42 -19.77
N LEU A 124 1.20 -5.15 -18.66
CA LEU A 124 1.91 -4.93 -17.42
C LEU A 124 3.32 -5.51 -17.39
N THR A 125 3.70 -6.40 -18.31
CA THR A 125 5.06 -6.95 -18.35
C THR A 125 6.15 -5.87 -18.34
N PRO A 126 6.18 -4.91 -19.28
CA PRO A 126 7.20 -3.86 -19.28
C PRO A 126 7.08 -2.89 -18.09
N VAL A 127 5.88 -2.74 -17.52
CA VAL A 127 5.68 -1.89 -16.33
C VAL A 127 6.33 -2.52 -15.11
N ILE A 128 6.15 -3.82 -14.90
CA ILE A 128 6.74 -4.57 -13.78
C ILE A 128 8.27 -4.60 -13.92
N GLU A 129 8.80 -4.89 -15.11
CA GLU A 129 10.23 -4.83 -15.39
C GLU A 129 10.81 -3.45 -15.03
N LYS A 130 10.13 -2.37 -15.44
CA LYS A 130 10.55 -1.01 -15.12
C LYS A 130 10.41 -0.69 -13.64
N GLY A 131 9.38 -1.17 -12.97
CA GLY A 131 9.19 -1.03 -11.51
C GLY A 131 10.31 -1.72 -10.72
N LEU A 132 10.70 -2.93 -11.12
CA LEU A 132 11.83 -3.68 -10.54
C LEU A 132 13.16 -2.94 -10.74
N GLU A 133 13.39 -2.39 -11.94
CA GLU A 133 14.57 -1.58 -12.25
C GLU A 133 14.62 -0.31 -11.37
N ILE A 134 13.55 0.49 -11.36
CA ILE A 134 13.46 1.76 -10.60
C ILE A 134 13.67 1.52 -9.10
N SER A 135 13.10 0.45 -8.58
CA SER A 135 13.19 0.11 -7.15
C SER A 135 14.48 -0.62 -6.78
N ASN A 136 15.36 -0.90 -7.75
CA ASN A 136 16.54 -1.74 -7.57
C ASN A 136 16.19 -3.08 -6.87
N GLY A 137 15.13 -3.75 -7.34
CA GLY A 137 14.65 -5.03 -6.83
C GLY A 137 13.92 -4.95 -5.48
N LYS A 138 13.60 -3.76 -4.97
CA LYS A 138 12.84 -3.57 -3.73
C LYS A 138 11.34 -3.72 -3.90
N LEU A 139 10.82 -3.65 -5.12
CA LEU A 139 9.43 -4.00 -5.41
C LEU A 139 9.23 -5.49 -5.13
N LYS A 140 8.33 -5.81 -4.17
CA LYS A 140 8.06 -7.17 -3.70
C LYS A 140 6.60 -7.57 -3.84
N GLY A 141 5.73 -6.61 -4.07
CA GLY A 141 4.32 -6.85 -4.23
C GLY A 141 3.60 -5.70 -4.90
N ILE A 142 2.36 -5.96 -5.20
CA ILE A 142 1.43 -5.00 -5.79
C ILE A 142 0.15 -4.99 -4.97
N ARG A 143 -0.39 -3.81 -4.72
CA ARG A 143 -1.73 -3.61 -4.18
C ARG A 143 -2.62 -2.99 -5.25
N MET A 144 -3.83 -3.51 -5.36
CA MET A 144 -4.90 -2.87 -6.11
C MET A 144 -6.09 -2.62 -5.18
N LEU A 145 -6.67 -1.41 -5.24
CA LEU A 145 -7.87 -1.08 -4.48
C LEU A 145 -9.07 -1.75 -5.15
N LEU A 146 -9.57 -2.80 -4.52
CA LEU A 146 -10.62 -3.67 -5.07
C LEU A 146 -11.91 -3.64 -4.26
N ALA A 147 -11.91 -2.98 -3.09
CA ALA A 147 -13.07 -2.91 -2.21
C ALA A 147 -14.26 -2.30 -2.95
N ALA A 148 -15.30 -3.07 -3.17
CA ALA A 148 -16.52 -2.69 -3.85
C ALA A 148 -17.74 -3.31 -3.19
N HIS A 149 -18.82 -2.55 -3.09
CA HIS A 149 -20.07 -3.03 -2.53
C HIS A 149 -21.24 -2.58 -3.41
N ASN A 150 -22.28 -3.44 -3.52
CA ASN A 150 -23.47 -3.12 -4.31
C ASN A 150 -24.38 -2.08 -3.65
N ASP A 151 -24.26 -1.88 -2.34
CA ASP A 151 -24.96 -0.82 -1.61
C ASP A 151 -24.14 0.47 -1.74
N GLU A 152 -24.69 1.45 -2.43
CA GLU A 152 -24.03 2.76 -2.69
C GLU A 152 -23.77 3.57 -1.40
N ARG A 153 -24.40 3.21 -0.29
CA ARG A 153 -24.15 3.84 1.02
C ARG A 153 -22.83 3.39 1.64
N ILE A 154 -22.29 2.26 1.17
CA ILE A 154 -21.00 1.74 1.60
C ILE A 154 -19.94 2.31 0.67
N SER A 155 -19.05 3.14 1.21
CA SER A 155 -17.97 3.77 0.47
C SER A 155 -16.67 3.00 0.67
N SER A 156 -15.95 2.78 -0.42
CA SER A 156 -14.60 2.20 -0.40
C SER A 156 -13.50 3.28 -0.41
N GLY A 157 -13.78 4.47 0.14
CA GLY A 157 -12.86 5.60 0.11
C GLY A 157 -12.91 6.40 -1.19
N ALA A 158 -11.80 7.04 -1.57
CA ALA A 158 -11.73 7.97 -2.70
C ALA A 158 -11.89 7.31 -4.08
N VAL A 159 -11.75 5.99 -4.18
CA VAL A 159 -11.77 5.26 -5.44
C VAL A 159 -12.98 4.37 -5.52
N LYS A 160 -13.85 4.66 -6.50
CA LYS A 160 -15.00 3.79 -6.80
C LYS A 160 -14.58 2.65 -7.71
N THR A 161 -14.57 1.45 -7.16
CA THR A 161 -14.40 0.19 -7.89
C THR A 161 -15.74 -0.53 -8.07
N LYS A 162 -15.77 -1.55 -8.90
CA LYS A 162 -16.95 -2.38 -9.13
C LYS A 162 -16.70 -3.81 -8.64
N THR A 163 -17.74 -4.48 -8.17
CA THR A 163 -17.70 -5.94 -7.94
C THR A 163 -17.42 -6.67 -9.25
N GLY A 164 -16.83 -7.85 -9.17
CA GLY A 164 -16.52 -8.69 -10.33
C GLY A 164 -15.19 -8.38 -11.05
N ILE A 165 -14.42 -7.37 -10.59
CA ILE A 165 -13.11 -7.04 -11.20
C ILE A 165 -12.14 -8.22 -11.11
N MET A 166 -12.12 -8.94 -10.00
CA MET A 166 -11.24 -10.10 -9.82
C MET A 166 -11.61 -11.31 -10.72
N LEU A 167 -12.79 -11.27 -11.32
CA LEU A 167 -13.25 -12.29 -12.30
C LEU A 167 -12.93 -11.88 -13.74
N ASP A 168 -12.45 -10.65 -13.97
CA ASP A 168 -12.10 -10.16 -15.32
C ASP A 168 -10.90 -10.95 -15.86
N PRO A 169 -10.97 -11.50 -17.09
CA PRO A 169 -9.85 -12.20 -17.71
C PRO A 169 -8.57 -11.37 -17.77
N ASN A 170 -8.65 -10.06 -18.01
CA ASN A 170 -7.47 -9.19 -18.03
C ASN A 170 -6.86 -9.04 -16.63
N PHE A 171 -7.68 -8.97 -15.56
CA PHE A 171 -7.17 -8.99 -14.20
C PHE A 171 -6.37 -10.26 -13.92
N ILE A 172 -6.91 -11.42 -14.31
CA ILE A 172 -6.21 -12.71 -14.16
C ILE A 172 -4.91 -12.74 -14.95
N GLU A 173 -4.89 -12.24 -16.20
CA GLU A 173 -3.64 -12.14 -16.98
C GLU A 173 -2.62 -11.21 -16.31
N GLY A 174 -3.05 -10.08 -15.75
CA GLY A 174 -2.19 -9.20 -14.97
C GLY A 174 -1.63 -9.89 -13.70
N ALA A 175 -2.48 -10.62 -12.99
CA ALA A 175 -2.07 -11.36 -11.79
C ALA A 175 -1.09 -12.51 -12.10
N LYS A 176 -1.21 -13.18 -13.25
CA LYS A 176 -0.23 -14.18 -13.73
C LYS A 176 1.18 -13.59 -13.91
N ILE A 177 1.27 -12.33 -14.32
CA ILE A 177 2.56 -11.67 -14.48
C ILE A 177 3.21 -11.44 -13.10
N LEU A 178 2.39 -11.14 -12.05
CA LEU A 178 2.90 -11.05 -10.68
C LEU A 178 3.43 -12.41 -10.20
N GLU A 179 2.64 -13.47 -10.37
CA GLU A 179 3.05 -14.84 -10.02
C GLU A 179 4.39 -15.22 -10.69
N LYS A 180 4.51 -14.95 -12.01
CA LYS A 180 5.74 -15.22 -12.78
C LYS A 180 6.97 -14.44 -12.26
N ASN A 181 6.78 -13.25 -11.70
CA ASN A 181 7.84 -12.41 -11.18
C ASN A 181 8.03 -12.53 -9.66
N GLU A 182 7.38 -13.51 -9.03
CA GLU A 182 7.43 -13.76 -7.57
C GLU A 182 7.03 -12.54 -6.74
N LEU A 183 6.09 -11.74 -7.26
CA LEU A 183 5.51 -10.59 -6.57
C LEU A 183 4.22 -11.00 -5.85
N SER A 184 4.04 -10.52 -4.63
CA SER A 184 2.78 -10.70 -3.91
C SER A 184 1.66 -9.80 -4.49
N LEU A 185 0.42 -10.21 -4.25
CA LEU A 185 -0.76 -9.38 -4.52
C LEU A 185 -1.52 -9.12 -3.23
N ASP A 186 -1.60 -7.83 -2.85
CA ASP A 186 -2.38 -7.37 -1.72
C ASP A 186 -3.80 -7.06 -2.18
N PHE A 187 -4.77 -7.73 -1.55
CA PHE A 187 -6.19 -7.54 -1.78
C PHE A 187 -6.81 -6.69 -0.68
N TRP A 188 -7.25 -5.49 -1.02
CA TRP A 188 -8.12 -4.70 -0.16
C TRP A 188 -9.55 -4.83 -0.66
N ILE A 189 -10.36 -5.64 0.04
CA ILE A 189 -11.71 -6.03 -0.37
C ILE A 189 -12.66 -6.05 0.81
N TYR A 190 -13.97 -6.02 0.53
CA TYR A 190 -14.99 -6.34 1.52
C TYR A 190 -15.24 -7.84 1.61
N HIS A 191 -15.74 -8.31 2.76
CA HIS A 191 -16.07 -9.71 2.99
C HIS A 191 -17.07 -10.29 1.96
N THR A 192 -17.90 -9.43 1.36
CA THR A 192 -18.83 -9.82 0.29
C THR A 192 -18.14 -10.24 -1.01
N GLN A 193 -16.85 -9.93 -1.16
CA GLN A 193 -16.04 -10.26 -2.35
C GLN A 193 -15.16 -11.51 -2.15
N LEU A 194 -15.27 -12.23 -1.03
CA LEU A 194 -14.44 -13.39 -0.74
C LEU A 194 -14.56 -14.50 -1.79
N ASN A 195 -15.75 -14.67 -2.44
CA ASN A 195 -15.92 -15.64 -3.52
C ASN A 195 -15.08 -15.28 -4.76
N GLU A 196 -14.92 -13.98 -5.06
CA GLU A 196 -14.06 -13.53 -6.16
C GLU A 196 -12.57 -13.83 -5.83
N LEU A 197 -12.15 -13.58 -4.58
CA LEU A 197 -10.80 -13.90 -4.13
C LEU A 197 -10.54 -15.42 -4.16
N GLU A 198 -11.50 -16.23 -3.73
CA GLU A 198 -11.40 -17.69 -3.82
C GLU A 198 -11.16 -18.15 -5.26
N PHE A 199 -11.87 -17.54 -6.24
CA PHE A 199 -11.66 -17.81 -7.65
C PHE A 199 -10.22 -17.49 -8.08
N VAL A 200 -9.66 -16.32 -7.69
CA VAL A 200 -8.28 -15.97 -7.99
C VAL A 200 -7.30 -16.98 -7.40
N ALA A 201 -7.46 -17.30 -6.11
CA ALA A 201 -6.59 -18.24 -5.41
C ALA A 201 -6.61 -19.66 -6.02
N LYS A 202 -7.78 -20.13 -6.48
CA LYS A 202 -7.89 -21.40 -7.21
C LYS A 202 -7.28 -21.36 -8.60
N THR A 203 -7.34 -20.20 -9.27
CA THR A 203 -6.83 -20.01 -10.63
C THR A 203 -5.31 -19.85 -10.64
N LEU A 204 -4.75 -19.21 -9.61
CA LEU A 204 -3.32 -18.88 -9.48
C LEU A 204 -2.79 -19.40 -8.14
N PRO A 205 -2.60 -20.71 -7.99
CA PRO A 205 -2.29 -21.32 -6.68
C PRO A 205 -0.88 -21.01 -6.16
N ASN A 206 0.01 -20.51 -7.02
CA ASN A 206 1.38 -20.11 -6.62
C ASN A 206 1.51 -18.60 -6.39
N LEU A 207 0.45 -17.81 -6.63
CA LEU A 207 0.48 -16.38 -6.34
C LEU A 207 0.43 -16.16 -4.82
N SER A 208 1.43 -15.47 -4.29
CA SER A 208 1.42 -15.04 -2.90
C SER A 208 0.37 -13.96 -2.71
N CYS A 209 -0.66 -14.27 -1.90
CA CYS A 209 -1.78 -13.37 -1.65
C CYS A 209 -1.74 -12.86 -0.21
N LEU A 210 -1.86 -11.55 -0.03
CA LEU A 210 -2.10 -10.93 1.26
C LEU A 210 -3.53 -10.36 1.25
N LEU A 211 -4.35 -10.85 2.16
CA LEU A 211 -5.71 -10.37 2.31
C LEU A 211 -5.78 -9.29 3.38
N TYR A 212 -6.15 -8.09 2.97
CA TYR A 212 -6.49 -6.98 3.83
C TYR A 212 -8.00 -6.73 3.72
N THR A 213 -8.72 -6.99 4.80
CA THR A 213 -10.16 -6.68 4.89
C THR A 213 -10.33 -5.44 5.75
N SER A 214 -11.14 -4.48 5.29
CA SER A 214 -11.56 -3.39 6.16
C SER A 214 -12.29 -3.97 7.35
N ASP A 215 -11.83 -3.64 8.55
CA ASP A 215 -12.60 -3.86 9.77
C ASP A 215 -13.07 -2.51 10.34
N ALA A 216 -13.87 -2.56 11.41
CA ALA A 216 -14.42 -1.36 12.01
C ALA A 216 -13.36 -0.40 12.60
N ALA A 217 -12.15 -0.88 12.88
CA ALA A 217 -11.04 -0.06 13.35
C ALA A 217 -10.36 0.70 12.22
N ASP A 218 -10.23 0.07 11.04
CA ASP A 218 -9.66 0.69 9.86
C ASP A 218 -10.63 1.71 9.23
N ASP A 219 -11.93 1.45 9.28
CA ASP A 219 -12.96 2.37 8.78
C ASP A 219 -13.04 3.67 9.60
N ALA A 220 -12.56 3.69 10.82
CA ALA A 220 -12.50 4.89 11.66
C ALA A 220 -11.36 5.85 11.26
N SER A 221 -10.42 5.42 10.43
CA SER A 221 -9.26 6.20 9.95
C SER A 221 -9.38 6.65 8.49
N SER A 222 -10.50 6.34 7.81
CA SER A 222 -10.76 6.70 6.41
C SER A 222 -11.77 7.84 6.25
#